data_51c9ba6e6b94e24105017ed604e7bd75
#
_entry.id   51c9ba6e6b94e24105017ed604e7bd75
#
_cell.length_a   1.000
_cell.length_b   1.000
_cell.length_c   1.000
_cell.angle_alpha   90.00
_cell.angle_beta   90.00
_cell.angle_gamma   90.00
#
_symmetry.space_group_name_H-M   'P 1'
#
loop_
_entity.id
_entity.type
_entity.pdbx_description
1 polymer ?
#
loop_
_entity_poly.entity_id
_entity_poly.type
_entity_poly.pdbx_seq_one_letter_code
_entity_poly.pdbx_strand_id
1 'polypeptide(L)'
;MNDSLFQVYCPREVIGVRAVRSLLQICVVAIVWLGCLNCCAQTETPNTETPKTETPQTEVDPSKLLQPLPMASTSEQELVSPGISYGMTIPSEWEFGLQVDSPAATANGIKATFPVPRVWPEQEVELVEEFQTDNVIEFERKKAKKWTEQFGFSVKKMPPGTSEKAYVRFRVKKKMIQAPKDTTVFVKAKKVPGQLKEFLKPSPLIESRNKRIRAIAKELADDSLNAWDQVQKNYTWVRENITYKFDAVNRSCLEALDNKHGDCGELSSLFIAICRAQGVPARSVWIPGHVYPEFYLHDQDGKGHWFPCQAAGTYSFGSMAEIRPILQKGDRFKMPGQKEEVRYVRPTVEGFGAPVSIQWIRREITDQTKR
;
A
#
# COMPACT_ATOMS: atom_id res chain seq x y z
N MET A 1 -39.07 -15.07 16.79
CA MET A 1 -38.11 -14.00 16.48
C MET A 1 -37.05 -14.62 15.55
N ASN A 2 -36.97 -14.16 14.31
CA ASN A 2 -35.99 -14.68 13.38
C ASN A 2 -34.61 -14.15 13.75
N ASP A 3 -33.83 -14.96 14.46
CA ASP A 3 -32.41 -14.67 14.70
C ASP A 3 -31.60 -15.00 13.42
N SER A 4 -31.81 -14.18 12.39
CA SER A 4 -31.03 -14.36 11.16
C SER A 4 -29.58 -13.90 11.40
N LEU A 5 -28.65 -14.82 11.19
CA LEU A 5 -27.23 -14.53 11.16
C LEU A 5 -26.93 -13.59 10.00
N PHE A 6 -26.23 -12.50 10.25
CA PHE A 6 -25.68 -11.65 9.20
C PHE A 6 -24.15 -11.62 9.25
N GLN A 7 -23.53 -11.41 8.09
CA GLN A 7 -22.10 -11.17 7.97
C GLN A 7 -21.89 -10.00 6.99
N VAL A 8 -21.19 -9.00 7.44
CA VAL A 8 -20.87 -7.80 6.66
C VAL A 8 -19.36 -7.74 6.41
N TYR A 9 -19.01 -7.47 5.18
CA TYR A 9 -17.63 -7.21 4.78
C TYR A 9 -17.49 -5.75 4.38
N CYS A 10 -16.38 -5.13 4.79
CA CYS A 10 -16.08 -3.81 4.30
C CYS A 10 -16.01 -3.84 2.77
N PRO A 11 -16.75 -2.95 2.05
CA PRO A 11 -16.65 -2.86 0.61
C PRO A 11 -15.19 -2.58 0.20
N ARG A 12 -14.86 -2.84 -1.06
CA ARG A 12 -13.54 -2.55 -1.61
C ARG A 12 -13.15 -1.11 -1.31
N GLU A 13 -11.88 -0.91 -1.02
CA GLU A 13 -11.30 0.41 -0.91
C GLU A 13 -11.60 1.24 -2.16
N VAL A 14 -12.39 2.29 -2.00
CA VAL A 14 -12.34 3.40 -2.94
C VAL A 14 -10.99 4.07 -2.68
N ILE A 15 -10.03 3.89 -3.57
CA ILE A 15 -8.74 4.57 -3.53
C ILE A 15 -9.02 6.04 -3.90
N GLY A 16 -9.56 6.78 -2.93
CA GLY A 16 -9.72 8.23 -3.05
C GLY A 16 -8.36 8.88 -2.86
N VAL A 17 -7.69 9.20 -3.94
CA VAL A 17 -6.76 10.32 -3.93
C VAL A 17 -7.61 11.52 -3.60
N ARG A 18 -7.60 11.97 -2.33
CA ARG A 18 -8.04 13.33 -2.00
C ARG A 18 -7.07 14.29 -2.69
N ALA A 19 -7.37 14.61 -3.94
CA ALA A 19 -6.88 15.85 -4.52
C ALA A 19 -7.34 16.96 -3.57
N VAL A 20 -6.40 17.68 -3.00
CA VAL A 20 -6.66 18.94 -2.30
C VAL A 20 -7.28 19.86 -3.35
N ARG A 21 -8.61 19.85 -3.43
CA ARG A 21 -9.34 20.88 -4.17
C ARG A 21 -9.30 22.12 -3.32
N SER A 22 -8.36 22.99 -3.63
CA SER A 22 -8.44 24.40 -3.34
C SER A 22 -9.79 24.91 -3.84
N LEU A 23 -10.60 25.44 -2.94
CA LEU A 23 -11.87 26.09 -3.22
C LEU A 23 -11.64 27.26 -4.16
N LEU A 24 -11.99 27.12 -5.42
CA LEU A 24 -12.36 28.21 -6.29
C LEU A 24 -13.84 27.99 -6.64
N GLN A 25 -14.68 28.65 -5.86
CA GLN A 25 -16.09 28.87 -6.23
C GLN A 25 -16.11 29.75 -7.47
N ILE A 26 -16.52 29.19 -8.61
CA ILE A 26 -16.94 29.96 -9.77
C ILE A 26 -18.47 29.91 -9.78
N CYS A 27 -19.08 31.02 -9.38
CA CYS A 27 -20.47 31.31 -9.70
C CYS A 27 -20.61 31.53 -11.21
N VAL A 28 -21.35 30.64 -11.87
CA VAL A 28 -21.82 30.90 -13.23
C VAL A 28 -23.14 31.68 -13.10
N VAL A 29 -23.08 32.98 -13.43
CA VAL A 29 -24.26 33.75 -13.79
C VAL A 29 -24.05 34.27 -15.21
N ALA A 30 -24.88 33.79 -16.12
CA ALA A 30 -25.00 34.30 -17.46
C ALA A 30 -25.74 35.65 -17.41
N ILE A 31 -25.15 36.74 -17.95
CA ILE A 31 -25.88 37.90 -18.41
C ILE A 31 -25.17 38.45 -19.65
N VAL A 32 -26.01 38.77 -20.62
CA VAL A 32 -25.85 39.21 -21.99
C VAL A 32 -25.55 40.72 -22.05
N TRP A 33 -24.61 41.10 -22.96
CA TRP A 33 -24.54 42.33 -23.78
C TRP A 33 -24.43 43.75 -23.19
N LEU A 34 -23.54 44.46 -23.83
CA LEU A 34 -23.42 45.87 -24.28
C LEU A 34 -22.35 46.72 -23.57
N GLY A 35 -21.28 46.96 -24.24
CA GLY A 35 -21.00 48.21 -24.93
C GLY A 35 -20.28 49.32 -24.16
N CYS A 36 -19.19 49.79 -24.75
CA CYS A 36 -18.62 51.16 -24.74
C CYS A 36 -17.51 51.58 -23.77
N LEU A 37 -16.33 51.72 -24.37
CA LEU A 37 -15.46 52.93 -24.40
C LEU A 37 -14.83 53.52 -23.13
N ASN A 38 -13.49 53.54 -23.18
CA ASN A 38 -12.54 54.60 -22.76
C ASN A 38 -12.68 55.25 -21.37
N CYS A 39 -11.62 55.16 -20.58
CA CYS A 39 -10.79 56.33 -20.28
C CYS A 39 -9.57 55.98 -19.40
N CYS A 40 -8.45 56.60 -19.75
CA CYS A 40 -7.21 56.65 -18.98
C CYS A 40 -7.38 57.38 -17.66
N ALA A 41 -6.70 56.92 -16.59
CA ALA A 41 -6.09 57.80 -15.60
C ALA A 41 -5.00 57.09 -14.82
N GLN A 42 -3.83 57.68 -14.87
CA GLN A 42 -2.66 57.39 -14.02
C GLN A 42 -2.95 57.86 -12.60
N THR A 43 -2.51 57.12 -11.59
CA THR A 43 -2.20 57.71 -10.27
C THR A 43 -1.04 56.95 -9.60
N GLU A 44 -0.20 57.77 -9.03
CA GLU A 44 1.13 57.57 -8.50
C GLU A 44 1.17 56.68 -7.22
N THR A 45 2.33 56.04 -7.05
CA THR A 45 2.71 55.33 -5.80
C THR A 45 3.33 56.30 -4.79
N PRO A 46 3.06 56.17 -3.48
CA PRO A 46 3.92 56.75 -2.48
C PRO A 46 4.93 55.73 -1.96
N ASN A 47 6.17 56.19 -1.98
CA ASN A 47 7.35 55.63 -1.29
C ASN A 47 7.15 55.55 0.22
N THR A 48 7.46 54.42 0.82
CA THR A 48 7.66 54.32 2.28
C THR A 48 8.98 53.63 2.54
N GLU A 49 9.90 54.39 3.10
CA GLU A 49 11.24 53.96 3.54
C GLU A 49 11.15 53.02 4.75
N THR A 50 11.92 51.95 4.69
CA THR A 50 12.15 51.04 5.81
C THR A 50 13.50 51.38 6.48
N PRO A 51 13.60 51.40 7.84
CA PRO A 51 14.83 51.72 8.50
C PRO A 51 15.83 50.56 8.49
N LYS A 52 17.06 50.86 8.19
CA LYS A 52 18.22 49.97 8.27
C LYS A 52 18.55 49.65 9.72
N THR A 53 18.52 48.37 10.08
CA THR A 53 19.12 47.88 11.33
C THR A 53 20.48 47.25 10.99
N GLU A 54 21.54 47.85 11.43
CA GLU A 54 22.91 47.33 11.31
C GLU A 54 23.12 46.18 12.28
N THR A 55 23.54 45.04 11.75
CA THR A 55 24.03 43.89 12.54
C THR A 55 25.56 43.85 12.40
N PRO A 56 26.32 43.67 13.49
CA PRO A 56 27.78 43.66 13.43
C PRO A 56 28.28 42.40 12.70
N GLN A 57 29.07 42.63 11.67
CA GLN A 57 29.82 41.59 10.96
C GLN A 57 31.02 41.18 11.79
N THR A 58 31.02 39.94 12.27
CA THR A 58 32.23 39.29 12.76
C THR A 58 32.91 38.62 11.57
N GLU A 59 34.01 39.19 11.15
CA GLU A 59 34.85 38.68 10.07
C GLU A 59 35.49 37.35 10.52
N VAL A 60 35.09 36.24 9.95
CA VAL A 60 35.69 34.90 10.16
C VAL A 60 36.67 34.65 9.01
N ASP A 61 37.95 34.54 9.34
CA ASP A 61 39.04 34.24 8.42
C ASP A 61 38.80 32.94 7.64
N PRO A 62 38.65 32.96 6.29
CA PRO A 62 38.34 31.77 5.48
C PRO A 62 39.51 30.76 5.39
N SER A 63 40.72 31.13 5.82
CA SER A 63 41.91 30.26 5.71
C SER A 63 42.00 29.15 6.77
N LYS A 64 41.14 29.20 7.82
CA LYS A 64 41.12 28.18 8.88
C LYS A 64 40.13 27.03 8.66
N LEU A 65 39.37 27.03 7.56
CA LEU A 65 38.34 26.04 7.28
C LEU A 65 38.75 24.91 6.34
N LEU A 66 40.00 24.83 5.95
CA LEU A 66 40.53 23.77 5.04
C LEU A 66 41.72 23.03 5.69
N GLN A 67 41.44 22.33 6.79
CA GLN A 67 42.27 21.18 7.14
C GLN A 67 41.52 19.90 6.78
N PRO A 68 42.04 19.02 5.87
CA PRO A 68 41.43 17.75 5.61
C PRO A 68 41.53 16.90 6.86
N LEU A 69 40.38 16.41 7.34
CA LEU A 69 40.35 15.37 8.36
C LEU A 69 41.09 14.12 7.81
N PRO A 70 41.89 13.44 8.65
CA PRO A 70 42.59 12.25 8.23
C PRO A 70 41.59 11.23 7.78
N MET A 71 41.67 10.86 6.52
CA MET A 71 40.94 9.71 5.94
C MET A 71 41.45 8.45 6.66
N ALA A 72 40.63 7.94 7.58
CA ALA A 72 40.80 6.59 8.09
C ALA A 72 40.57 5.64 6.91
N SER A 73 41.65 5.13 6.36
CA SER A 73 41.63 4.00 5.42
C SER A 73 41.30 2.73 6.20
N THR A 74 40.02 2.46 6.36
CA THR A 74 39.54 1.13 6.72
C THR A 74 38.87 0.59 5.49
N SER A 75 39.61 -0.15 4.68
CA SER A 75 39.06 -1.05 3.66
C SER A 75 38.46 -2.26 4.36
N GLU A 76 37.36 -2.09 5.08
CA GLU A 76 36.40 -3.14 5.27
C GLU A 76 35.64 -3.24 3.94
N GLN A 77 35.98 -4.24 3.13
CA GLN A 77 35.10 -4.75 2.10
C GLN A 77 33.84 -5.23 2.83
N GLU A 78 32.88 -4.32 3.02
CA GLU A 78 31.53 -4.66 3.41
C GLU A 78 31.06 -5.71 2.39
N LEU A 79 30.91 -6.95 2.82
CA LEU A 79 30.35 -8.04 2.04
C LEU A 79 28.93 -7.59 1.70
N VAL A 80 28.79 -6.88 0.58
CA VAL A 80 27.50 -6.38 0.09
C VAL A 80 26.65 -7.60 -0.19
N SER A 81 25.65 -7.83 0.65
CA SER A 81 24.67 -8.88 0.41
C SER A 81 24.15 -8.74 -1.02
N PRO A 82 24.14 -9.79 -1.84
CA PRO A 82 23.66 -9.70 -3.22
C PRO A 82 22.20 -9.29 -3.35
N GLY A 83 21.41 -9.29 -2.25
CA GLY A 83 20.00 -8.93 -2.24
C GLY A 83 19.72 -7.42 -2.22
N ILE A 84 18.51 -7.08 -1.81
CA ILE A 84 18.14 -5.69 -1.54
C ILE A 84 18.93 -5.11 -0.38
N SER A 85 19.15 -3.82 -0.41
CA SER A 85 19.62 -3.04 0.74
C SER A 85 18.54 -2.09 1.24
N TYR A 86 18.73 -1.59 2.47
CA TYR A 86 17.78 -0.67 3.08
C TYR A 86 18.41 0.73 3.17
N GLY A 87 17.69 1.71 2.64
CA GLY A 87 18.05 3.12 2.73
C GLY A 87 17.43 3.79 3.95
N MET A 88 16.97 5.02 3.74
CA MET A 88 16.37 5.85 4.78
C MET A 88 15.19 5.15 5.46
N THR A 89 15.10 5.30 6.79
CA THR A 89 13.97 4.85 7.60
C THR A 89 13.02 6.02 7.88
N ILE A 90 11.76 5.87 7.51
CA ILE A 90 10.73 6.89 7.69
C ILE A 90 9.77 6.44 8.79
N PRO A 91 9.67 7.18 9.92
CA PRO A 91 8.66 6.92 10.94
C PRO A 91 7.31 7.54 10.53
N SER A 92 6.22 6.87 10.88
CA SER A 92 4.86 7.38 10.76
C SER A 92 3.96 6.77 11.84
N GLU A 93 2.86 7.43 12.18
CA GLU A 93 1.86 6.88 13.09
C GLU A 93 0.54 6.66 12.35
N TRP A 94 -0.09 5.51 12.61
CA TRP A 94 -1.29 5.08 11.90
C TRP A 94 -2.31 4.50 12.86
N GLU A 95 -3.59 4.82 12.63
CA GLU A 95 -4.72 4.17 13.27
C GLU A 95 -5.36 3.14 12.35
N PHE A 96 -5.62 1.96 12.92
CA PHE A 96 -6.37 0.88 12.29
C PHE A 96 -7.48 0.42 13.21
N GLY A 97 -8.69 0.31 12.70
CA GLY A 97 -9.84 -0.07 13.50
C GLY A 97 -11.12 -0.17 12.71
N LEU A 98 -12.20 -0.38 13.43
CA LEU A 98 -13.56 -0.37 12.89
C LEU A 98 -14.48 0.49 13.75
N GLN A 99 -15.36 1.20 13.07
CA GLN A 99 -16.62 1.68 13.63
C GLN A 99 -17.75 0.82 13.08
N VAL A 100 -18.65 0.43 13.94
CA VAL A 100 -19.82 -0.39 13.62
C VAL A 100 -21.05 0.41 14.03
N ASP A 101 -21.97 0.62 13.10
CA ASP A 101 -23.19 1.39 13.32
C ASP A 101 -24.43 0.51 13.16
N SER A 102 -25.36 0.60 14.11
CA SER A 102 -26.67 -0.10 14.09
C SER A 102 -27.77 0.89 13.69
N PRO A 103 -28.13 1.00 12.40
CA PRO A 103 -28.96 2.10 11.93
C PRO A 103 -30.45 1.97 12.25
N ALA A 104 -31.04 0.79 12.12
CA ALA A 104 -32.50 0.63 12.07
C ALA A 104 -33.09 -0.19 13.21
N ALA A 105 -32.44 -1.21 13.68
CA ALA A 105 -32.96 -2.12 14.70
C ALA A 105 -31.81 -2.73 15.51
N THR A 106 -32.12 -3.46 16.57
CA THR A 106 -31.12 -4.05 17.45
C THR A 106 -30.30 -5.12 16.73
N ALA A 107 -28.99 -5.03 16.86
CA ALA A 107 -28.04 -6.08 16.51
C ALA A 107 -27.45 -6.71 17.78
N ASN A 108 -27.16 -8.02 17.76
CA ASN A 108 -26.69 -8.77 18.92
C ASN A 108 -25.48 -9.62 18.55
N GLY A 109 -24.63 -9.93 19.55
CA GLY A 109 -23.52 -10.86 19.40
C GLY A 109 -22.54 -10.45 18.31
N ILE A 110 -22.28 -9.16 18.19
CA ILE A 110 -21.37 -8.60 17.18
C ILE A 110 -19.95 -9.12 17.47
N LYS A 111 -19.31 -9.63 16.42
CA LYS A 111 -17.89 -9.97 16.40
C LYS A 111 -17.24 -9.29 15.20
N ALA A 112 -16.29 -8.43 15.47
CA ALA A 112 -15.60 -7.64 14.47
C ALA A 112 -14.12 -8.02 14.40
N THR A 113 -13.53 -8.04 13.19
CA THR A 113 -12.08 -8.19 13.01
C THR A 113 -11.58 -7.27 11.91
N PHE A 114 -10.34 -6.82 12.03
CA PHE A 114 -9.69 -5.98 11.03
C PHE A 114 -8.19 -6.26 10.96
N PRO A 115 -7.56 -6.16 9.76
CA PRO A 115 -6.13 -6.34 9.60
C PRO A 115 -5.36 -5.14 10.13
N VAL A 116 -4.17 -5.41 10.68
CA VAL A 116 -3.22 -4.43 11.21
C VAL A 116 -1.83 -4.66 10.64
N PRO A 117 -0.93 -3.66 10.70
CA PRO A 117 0.46 -3.83 10.33
C PRO A 117 1.15 -4.89 11.19
N ARG A 118 2.11 -5.58 10.59
CA ARG A 118 3.00 -6.50 11.30
C ARG A 118 4.46 -6.25 10.93
N VAL A 119 5.39 -6.79 11.71
CA VAL A 119 6.82 -6.69 11.46
C VAL A 119 7.20 -7.44 10.18
N TRP A 120 8.00 -6.79 9.34
CA TRP A 120 8.67 -7.32 8.15
C TRP A 120 10.13 -6.86 8.16
N PRO A 121 11.04 -7.46 7.38
CA PRO A 121 12.43 -7.00 7.32
C PRO A 121 12.58 -5.49 7.04
N GLU A 122 11.69 -4.96 6.19
CA GLU A 122 11.63 -3.54 5.83
C GLU A 122 10.71 -2.71 6.72
N GLN A 123 10.10 -3.29 7.76
CA GLN A 123 9.10 -2.60 8.58
C GLN A 123 9.15 -3.00 10.04
N GLU A 124 9.40 -2.04 10.92
CA GLU A 124 9.23 -2.17 12.35
C GLU A 124 7.85 -1.64 12.75
N VAL A 125 7.20 -2.28 13.72
CA VAL A 125 5.85 -1.94 14.18
C VAL A 125 5.80 -1.98 15.69
N GLU A 126 5.40 -0.87 16.30
CA GLU A 126 5.21 -0.70 17.74
C GLU A 126 3.75 -0.32 18.01
N LEU A 127 3.08 -1.03 18.91
CA LEU A 127 1.75 -0.66 19.39
C LEU A 127 1.89 0.51 20.37
N VAL A 128 1.20 1.62 20.08
CA VAL A 128 1.29 2.87 20.88
C VAL A 128 0.05 3.05 21.75
N GLU A 129 -1.13 2.75 21.20
CA GLU A 129 -2.41 3.01 21.88
C GLU A 129 -3.47 2.02 21.42
N GLU A 130 -4.34 1.66 22.34
CA GLU A 130 -5.59 0.95 22.08
C GLU A 130 -6.75 1.82 22.56
N PHE A 131 -7.79 1.94 21.75
CA PHE A 131 -8.99 2.68 22.06
C PHE A 131 -10.24 1.85 21.76
N GLN A 132 -11.21 1.90 22.67
CA GLN A 132 -12.53 1.29 22.48
C GLN A 132 -13.62 2.10 23.18
N THR A 133 -14.84 2.03 22.65
CA THR A 133 -16.04 2.53 23.33
C THR A 133 -16.49 1.59 24.44
N ASP A 134 -17.29 2.07 25.39
CA ASP A 134 -17.61 1.35 26.66
C ASP A 134 -18.31 0.00 26.48
N ASN A 135 -19.10 -0.18 25.42
CA ASN A 135 -19.81 -1.43 25.16
C ASN A 135 -18.98 -2.46 24.37
N VAL A 136 -17.79 -2.09 23.92
CA VAL A 136 -16.85 -3.00 23.28
C VAL A 136 -16.22 -3.89 24.35
N ILE A 137 -16.22 -5.18 24.09
CA ILE A 137 -15.62 -6.21 24.95
C ILE A 137 -14.68 -7.09 24.12
N GLU A 138 -13.79 -7.81 24.78
CA GLU A 138 -12.86 -8.75 24.14
C GLU A 138 -12.01 -8.08 23.02
N PHE A 139 -11.61 -6.82 23.24
CA PHE A 139 -10.74 -6.14 22.29
C PHE A 139 -9.32 -6.66 22.43
N GLU A 140 -8.87 -7.41 21.44
CA GLU A 140 -7.60 -8.13 21.53
C GLU A 140 -6.96 -8.39 20.17
N ARG A 141 -5.65 -8.59 20.19
CA ARG A 141 -4.90 -9.12 19.06
C ARG A 141 -5.30 -10.58 18.82
N LYS A 142 -5.75 -10.88 17.60
CA LYS A 142 -6.10 -12.26 17.23
C LYS A 142 -4.83 -13.03 16.86
N LYS A 143 -4.86 -14.35 17.05
CA LYS A 143 -3.73 -15.23 16.70
C LYS A 143 -3.28 -14.96 15.27
N ALA A 144 -2.01 -14.58 15.10
CA ALA A 144 -1.42 -14.26 13.80
C ALA A 144 -1.54 -15.43 12.83
N LYS A 145 -1.97 -15.14 11.60
CA LYS A 145 -1.90 -16.09 10.48
C LYS A 145 -0.61 -15.85 9.70
N LYS A 146 -0.22 -16.80 8.88
CA LYS A 146 1.09 -16.84 8.20
C LYS A 146 1.56 -15.50 7.61
N TRP A 147 0.66 -14.75 6.97
CA TRP A 147 1.02 -13.54 6.21
C TRP A 147 0.22 -12.29 6.59
N THR A 148 -0.58 -12.36 7.65
CA THR A 148 -1.46 -11.27 8.11
C THR A 148 -1.59 -11.30 9.62
N GLU A 149 -1.87 -10.14 10.20
CA GLU A 149 -2.18 -9.95 11.61
C GLU A 149 -3.49 -9.18 11.73
N GLN A 150 -4.28 -9.47 12.76
CA GLN A 150 -5.59 -8.88 12.96
C GLN A 150 -5.82 -8.53 14.43
N PHE A 151 -6.61 -7.49 14.68
CA PHE A 151 -7.32 -7.26 15.92
C PHE A 151 -8.79 -7.60 15.75
N GLY A 152 -9.46 -7.86 16.88
CA GLY A 152 -10.89 -8.08 16.88
C GLY A 152 -11.50 -7.66 18.21
N PHE A 153 -12.81 -7.38 18.17
CA PHE A 153 -13.60 -7.05 19.33
C PHE A 153 -15.00 -7.63 19.23
N SER A 154 -15.71 -7.62 20.35
CA SER A 154 -17.09 -8.07 20.44
C SER A 154 -17.98 -7.00 21.06
N VAL A 155 -19.29 -7.01 20.71
CA VAL A 155 -20.34 -6.19 21.35
C VAL A 155 -21.55 -7.09 21.59
N LYS A 156 -22.02 -7.20 22.86
CA LYS A 156 -23.16 -8.09 23.18
C LYS A 156 -24.45 -7.65 22.51
N LYS A 157 -24.74 -6.34 22.55
CA LYS A 157 -25.98 -5.76 22.01
C LYS A 157 -25.76 -4.33 21.56
N MET A 158 -26.24 -4.03 20.38
CA MET A 158 -26.26 -2.67 19.82
C MET A 158 -27.71 -2.25 19.59
N PRO A 159 -28.29 -1.34 20.41
CA PRO A 159 -29.59 -0.75 20.16
C PRO A 159 -29.62 0.04 18.85
N PRO A 160 -30.84 0.34 18.31
CA PRO A 160 -30.97 1.19 17.14
C PRO A 160 -30.29 2.55 17.32
N GLY A 161 -29.59 3.02 16.28
CA GLY A 161 -28.95 4.33 16.27
C GLY A 161 -27.68 4.42 17.15
N THR A 162 -27.17 3.29 17.67
CA THR A 162 -25.89 3.26 18.40
C THR A 162 -24.72 2.99 17.48
N SER A 163 -23.55 3.46 17.89
CA SER A 163 -22.28 3.27 17.20
C SER A 163 -21.22 2.82 18.18
N GLU A 164 -20.49 1.77 17.83
CA GLU A 164 -19.36 1.27 18.61
C GLU A 164 -18.09 1.33 17.78
N LYS A 165 -16.97 1.64 18.44
CA LYS A 165 -15.70 1.84 17.76
C LYS A 165 -14.55 1.26 18.58
N ALA A 166 -13.63 0.57 17.87
CA ALA A 166 -12.34 0.20 18.43
C ALA A 166 -11.24 0.40 17.38
N TYR A 167 -10.11 0.91 17.81
CA TYR A 167 -8.92 1.05 16.98
C TYR A 167 -7.64 0.87 17.78
N VAL A 168 -6.58 0.57 17.07
CA VAL A 168 -5.21 0.53 17.56
C VAL A 168 -4.36 1.55 16.81
N ARG A 169 -3.47 2.23 17.53
CA ARG A 169 -2.47 3.13 16.95
C ARG A 169 -1.11 2.46 16.97
N PHE A 170 -0.45 2.48 15.83
CA PHE A 170 0.89 1.96 15.66
C PHE A 170 1.86 3.05 15.24
N ARG A 171 3.06 3.01 15.83
CA ARG A 171 4.23 3.66 15.26
C ARG A 171 4.90 2.67 14.33
N VAL A 172 5.06 3.07 13.06
CA VAL A 172 5.65 2.25 12.01
C VAL A 172 6.91 2.93 11.52
N LYS A 173 8.04 2.20 11.51
CA LYS A 173 9.28 2.65 10.90
C LYS A 173 9.48 1.86 9.61
N LYS A 174 9.31 2.52 8.49
CA LYS A 174 9.42 1.92 7.16
C LYS A 174 10.77 2.25 6.55
N LYS A 175 11.51 1.21 6.13
CA LYS A 175 12.80 1.35 5.43
C LYS A 175 12.55 1.41 3.94
N MET A 176 13.12 2.39 3.25
CA MET A 176 13.14 2.41 1.79
C MET A 176 13.97 1.25 1.29
N ILE A 177 13.47 0.51 0.31
CA ILE A 177 14.17 -0.61 -0.32
C ILE A 177 14.93 -0.09 -1.54
N GLN A 178 16.22 -0.38 -1.59
CA GLN A 178 17.10 -0.12 -2.73
C GLN A 178 17.32 -1.40 -3.53
N ALA A 179 17.30 -1.29 -4.84
CA ALA A 179 17.60 -2.42 -5.73
C ALA A 179 19.05 -2.90 -5.54
N PRO A 180 19.33 -4.18 -5.82
CA PRO A 180 20.70 -4.69 -5.78
C PRO A 180 21.57 -3.98 -6.82
N LYS A 181 22.86 -3.79 -6.49
CA LYS A 181 23.82 -3.16 -7.40
C LYS A 181 24.19 -4.07 -8.58
N ASP A 182 24.34 -5.37 -8.31
CA ASP A 182 24.57 -6.38 -9.33
C ASP A 182 23.35 -7.29 -9.44
N THR A 183 22.68 -7.23 -10.58
CA THR A 183 21.48 -8.02 -10.87
C THR A 183 21.79 -9.28 -11.68
N THR A 184 23.03 -9.42 -12.17
CA THR A 184 23.46 -10.57 -13.00
C THR A 184 23.61 -11.86 -12.20
N VAL A 185 23.75 -11.74 -10.89
CA VAL A 185 23.91 -12.87 -9.97
C VAL A 185 22.60 -13.64 -9.70
N PHE A 186 21.45 -13.10 -10.11
CA PHE A 186 20.16 -13.72 -9.80
C PHE A 186 19.74 -14.77 -10.84
N VAL A 187 19.26 -15.88 -10.32
CA VAL A 187 18.76 -17.02 -11.09
C VAL A 187 17.36 -17.41 -10.63
N LYS A 188 16.63 -18.11 -11.50
CA LYS A 188 15.37 -18.75 -11.09
C LYS A 188 15.66 -19.80 -10.02
N ALA A 189 14.83 -19.82 -8.98
CA ALA A 189 14.92 -20.82 -7.92
C ALA A 189 14.71 -22.23 -8.49
N LYS A 190 15.78 -23.03 -8.56
CA LYS A 190 15.69 -24.46 -8.98
C LYS A 190 14.81 -25.26 -8.03
N LYS A 191 14.84 -24.95 -6.74
CA LYS A 191 14.02 -25.57 -5.69
C LYS A 191 13.40 -24.48 -4.81
N VAL A 192 12.12 -24.25 -5.01
CA VAL A 192 11.36 -23.29 -4.19
C VAL A 192 11.06 -23.88 -2.82
N PRO A 193 11.38 -23.19 -1.70
CA PRO A 193 11.01 -23.64 -0.35
C PRO A 193 9.53 -23.97 -0.25
N GLY A 194 9.20 -25.03 0.51
CA GLY A 194 7.83 -25.54 0.58
C GLY A 194 6.78 -24.49 0.91
N GLN A 195 7.11 -23.59 1.83
CA GLN A 195 6.27 -22.47 2.25
C GLN A 195 6.04 -21.42 1.16
N LEU A 196 6.86 -21.37 0.11
CA LEU A 196 6.75 -20.41 -0.99
C LEU A 196 6.10 -21.02 -2.24
N LYS A 197 5.86 -22.35 -2.27
CA LYS A 197 5.21 -23.04 -3.40
C LYS A 197 3.79 -22.52 -3.70
N GLU A 198 3.12 -21.94 -2.71
CA GLU A 198 1.82 -21.31 -2.90
C GLU A 198 1.89 -20.13 -3.88
N PHE A 199 3.02 -19.41 -3.92
CA PHE A 199 3.27 -18.27 -4.81
C PHE A 199 3.66 -18.66 -6.25
N LEU A 200 3.58 -19.93 -6.59
CA LEU A 200 3.62 -20.48 -7.95
C LEU A 200 2.25 -20.94 -8.46
N LYS A 201 1.23 -20.96 -7.57
CA LYS A 201 -0.10 -21.45 -7.91
C LYS A 201 -1.01 -20.30 -8.30
N PRO A 202 -2.07 -20.55 -9.07
CA PRO A 202 -3.15 -19.58 -9.25
C PRO A 202 -3.74 -19.18 -7.90
N SER A 203 -4.27 -17.98 -7.82
CA SER A 203 -4.99 -17.45 -6.66
C SER A 203 -6.16 -16.60 -7.14
N PRO A 204 -7.07 -16.18 -6.25
CA PRO A 204 -8.20 -15.36 -6.65
C PRO A 204 -7.78 -14.15 -7.47
N LEU A 205 -8.34 -14.00 -8.67
CA LEU A 205 -8.07 -12.94 -9.66
C LEU A 205 -6.62 -12.93 -10.23
N ILE A 206 -5.86 -14.03 -10.02
CA ILE A 206 -4.49 -14.22 -10.54
C ILE A 206 -4.44 -15.59 -11.21
N GLU A 207 -4.90 -15.66 -12.47
CA GLU A 207 -5.14 -16.89 -13.20
C GLU A 207 -3.89 -17.40 -13.94
N SER A 208 -2.78 -17.62 -13.23
CA SER A 208 -1.46 -17.96 -13.82
C SER A 208 -1.44 -19.24 -14.67
N ARG A 209 -2.44 -20.11 -14.56
CA ARG A 209 -2.58 -21.33 -15.38
C ARG A 209 -3.50 -21.17 -16.59
N ASN A 210 -4.13 -20.01 -16.75
CA ASN A 210 -4.97 -19.74 -17.91
C ASN A 210 -4.14 -19.80 -19.20
N LYS A 211 -4.71 -20.33 -20.27
CA LYS A 211 -4.02 -20.50 -21.57
C LYS A 211 -3.50 -19.18 -22.16
N ARG A 212 -4.22 -18.09 -21.99
CA ARG A 212 -3.81 -16.75 -22.47
C ARG A 212 -2.59 -16.22 -21.69
N ILE A 213 -2.61 -16.34 -20.35
CA ILE A 213 -1.46 -15.96 -19.51
C ILE A 213 -0.23 -16.80 -19.87
N ARG A 214 -0.39 -18.11 -20.07
CA ARG A 214 0.70 -18.99 -20.50
C ARG A 214 1.24 -18.64 -21.89
N ALA A 215 0.38 -18.24 -22.82
CA ALA A 215 0.80 -17.79 -24.14
C ALA A 215 1.66 -16.54 -24.06
N ILE A 216 1.23 -15.51 -23.32
CA ILE A 216 2.00 -14.30 -23.05
C ILE A 216 3.33 -14.63 -22.34
N ALA A 217 3.29 -15.46 -21.31
CA ALA A 217 4.48 -15.88 -20.58
C ALA A 217 5.50 -16.60 -21.48
N LYS A 218 5.02 -17.40 -22.44
CA LYS A 218 5.86 -18.08 -23.44
C LYS A 218 6.43 -17.09 -24.47
N GLU A 219 5.63 -16.16 -24.95
CA GLU A 219 6.06 -15.12 -25.90
C GLU A 219 7.13 -14.21 -25.31
N LEU A 220 7.00 -13.86 -24.02
CA LEU A 220 7.97 -13.03 -23.31
C LEU A 220 9.23 -13.78 -22.89
N ALA A 221 9.18 -15.12 -22.84
CA ALA A 221 10.34 -15.93 -22.44
C ALA A 221 11.49 -15.74 -23.43
N ASP A 222 12.69 -15.55 -22.89
CA ASP A 222 13.90 -15.27 -23.65
C ASP A 222 15.08 -15.92 -22.93
N ASP A 223 15.56 -17.02 -23.49
CA ASP A 223 16.65 -17.81 -22.88
C ASP A 223 18.02 -17.09 -22.91
N SER A 224 18.14 -15.98 -23.65
CA SER A 224 19.32 -15.13 -23.65
C SER A 224 19.41 -14.20 -22.45
N LEU A 225 18.30 -13.98 -21.73
CA LEU A 225 18.24 -13.10 -20.57
C LEU A 225 18.54 -13.84 -19.26
N ASN A 226 19.21 -13.18 -18.33
CA ASN A 226 19.27 -13.64 -16.94
C ASN A 226 17.87 -13.55 -16.29
N ALA A 227 17.72 -14.13 -15.08
CA ALA A 227 16.43 -14.20 -14.43
C ALA A 227 15.86 -12.82 -14.05
N TRP A 228 16.73 -11.88 -13.68
CA TRP A 228 16.32 -10.50 -13.35
C TRP A 228 15.76 -9.78 -14.58
N ASP A 229 16.50 -9.78 -15.67
CA ASP A 229 16.10 -9.11 -16.91
C ASP A 229 14.84 -9.73 -17.51
N GLN A 230 14.69 -11.06 -17.38
CA GLN A 230 13.46 -11.76 -17.77
C GLN A 230 12.23 -11.25 -16.98
N VAL A 231 12.37 -11.08 -15.67
CA VAL A 231 11.27 -10.55 -14.84
C VAL A 231 11.03 -9.06 -15.14
N GLN A 232 12.08 -8.30 -15.41
CA GLN A 232 11.96 -6.90 -15.82
C GLN A 232 11.24 -6.75 -17.17
N LYS A 233 11.50 -7.65 -18.13
CA LYS A 233 10.77 -7.71 -19.40
C LYS A 233 9.26 -7.95 -19.18
N ASN A 234 8.88 -8.84 -18.26
CA ASN A 234 7.48 -9.05 -17.87
C ASN A 234 6.86 -7.78 -17.27
N TYR A 235 7.59 -7.11 -16.39
CA TYR A 235 7.16 -5.87 -15.73
C TYR A 235 6.93 -4.75 -16.74
N THR A 236 7.86 -4.54 -17.66
CA THR A 236 7.78 -3.53 -18.71
C THR A 236 6.59 -3.83 -19.63
N TRP A 237 6.45 -5.09 -20.05
CA TRP A 237 5.33 -5.50 -20.91
C TRP A 237 3.96 -5.17 -20.27
N VAL A 238 3.76 -5.46 -18.98
CA VAL A 238 2.49 -5.15 -18.31
C VAL A 238 2.22 -3.64 -18.32
N ARG A 239 3.21 -2.82 -18.03
CA ARG A 239 3.08 -1.36 -17.98
C ARG A 239 2.82 -0.73 -19.34
N GLU A 240 3.35 -1.31 -20.41
CA GLU A 240 3.18 -0.83 -21.79
C GLU A 240 1.88 -1.28 -22.42
N ASN A 241 1.38 -2.46 -22.05
CA ASN A 241 0.20 -3.07 -22.69
C ASN A 241 -1.11 -2.84 -21.94
N ILE A 242 -1.04 -2.43 -20.65
CA ILE A 242 -2.23 -2.19 -19.82
C ILE A 242 -2.18 -0.77 -19.27
N THR A 243 -3.10 0.06 -19.72
CA THR A 243 -3.21 1.45 -19.25
C THR A 243 -3.74 1.48 -17.82
N TYR A 244 -3.10 2.26 -16.94
CA TYR A 244 -3.64 2.48 -15.61
C TYR A 244 -4.96 3.26 -15.67
N LYS A 245 -6.00 2.70 -15.08
CA LYS A 245 -7.29 3.36 -14.91
C LYS A 245 -7.88 2.92 -13.57
N PHE A 246 -8.08 3.88 -12.68
CA PHE A 246 -8.73 3.59 -11.40
C PHE A 246 -10.15 3.08 -11.61
N ASP A 247 -10.49 1.98 -10.92
CA ASP A 247 -11.83 1.44 -10.89
C ASP A 247 -12.11 0.83 -9.51
N ALA A 248 -13.33 1.06 -9.00
CA ALA A 248 -13.78 0.49 -7.73
C ALA A 248 -14.15 -1.00 -7.84
N VAL A 249 -14.23 -1.56 -9.04
CA VAL A 249 -14.62 -2.96 -9.28
C VAL A 249 -13.39 -3.87 -9.27
N ASN A 250 -13.43 -4.93 -8.47
CA ASN A 250 -12.40 -5.98 -8.52
C ASN A 250 -12.53 -6.78 -9.82
N ARG A 251 -11.50 -6.71 -10.64
CA ARG A 251 -11.40 -7.50 -11.87
C ARG A 251 -10.23 -8.46 -11.80
N SER A 252 -10.32 -9.50 -12.61
CA SER A 252 -9.24 -10.46 -12.76
C SER A 252 -8.13 -9.93 -13.67
N CYS A 253 -6.97 -10.58 -13.65
CA CYS A 253 -5.91 -10.25 -14.61
C CYS A 253 -6.32 -10.53 -16.07
N LEU A 254 -7.30 -11.41 -16.31
CA LEU A 254 -7.84 -11.66 -17.65
C LEU A 254 -8.71 -10.51 -18.13
N GLU A 255 -9.54 -9.95 -17.25
CA GLU A 255 -10.35 -8.76 -17.59
C GLU A 255 -9.48 -7.54 -17.87
N ALA A 256 -8.35 -7.39 -17.18
CA ALA A 256 -7.38 -6.34 -17.50
C ALA A 256 -6.80 -6.51 -18.92
N LEU A 257 -6.52 -7.76 -19.34
CA LEU A 257 -6.09 -8.07 -20.71
C LEU A 257 -7.18 -7.74 -21.74
N ASP A 258 -8.45 -8.04 -21.46
CA ASP A 258 -9.57 -7.78 -22.36
C ASP A 258 -9.81 -6.29 -22.51
N ASN A 259 -9.82 -5.57 -21.41
CA ASN A 259 -10.12 -4.15 -21.37
C ASN A 259 -8.92 -3.26 -21.75
N LYS A 260 -7.70 -3.82 -21.79
CA LYS A 260 -6.44 -3.07 -21.95
C LYS A 260 -6.21 -1.96 -20.91
N HIS A 261 -6.92 -2.03 -19.81
CA HIS A 261 -6.75 -1.13 -18.66
C HIS A 261 -7.09 -1.84 -17.34
N GLY A 262 -6.61 -1.30 -16.24
CA GLY A 262 -6.90 -1.74 -14.88
C GLY A 262 -6.27 -0.82 -13.84
N ASP A 263 -6.60 -1.05 -12.58
CA ASP A 263 -5.98 -0.34 -11.46
C ASP A 263 -4.71 -1.06 -10.94
N CYS A 264 -4.20 -0.62 -9.79
CA CYS A 264 -3.03 -1.25 -9.17
C CYS A 264 -3.25 -2.74 -8.87
N GLY A 265 -4.50 -3.15 -8.59
CA GLY A 265 -4.87 -4.53 -8.32
C GLY A 265 -4.75 -5.42 -9.54
N GLU A 266 -5.31 -5.00 -10.68
CA GLU A 266 -5.29 -5.76 -11.92
C GLU A 266 -3.89 -5.83 -12.55
N LEU A 267 -3.15 -4.69 -12.60
CA LEU A 267 -1.79 -4.64 -13.13
C LEU A 267 -0.84 -5.53 -12.29
N SER A 268 -0.93 -5.45 -10.96
CA SER A 268 -0.16 -6.32 -10.07
C SER A 268 -0.51 -7.79 -10.27
N SER A 269 -1.80 -8.12 -10.41
CA SER A 269 -2.27 -9.49 -10.63
C SER A 269 -1.75 -10.07 -11.94
N LEU A 270 -1.74 -9.27 -13.01
CA LEU A 270 -1.26 -9.70 -14.31
C LEU A 270 0.25 -9.96 -14.30
N PHE A 271 1.03 -9.05 -13.71
CA PHE A 271 2.46 -9.26 -13.53
C PHE A 271 2.75 -10.55 -12.73
N ILE A 272 2.07 -10.72 -11.58
CA ILE A 272 2.21 -11.93 -10.75
C ILE A 272 1.84 -13.19 -11.54
N ALA A 273 0.76 -13.15 -12.32
CA ALA A 273 0.31 -14.29 -13.12
C ALA A 273 1.34 -14.69 -14.18
N ILE A 274 1.95 -13.74 -14.88
CA ILE A 274 3.01 -13.99 -15.88
C ILE A 274 4.25 -14.57 -15.20
N CYS A 275 4.74 -13.97 -14.10
CA CYS A 275 5.88 -14.48 -13.34
C CYS A 275 5.66 -15.95 -12.90
N ARG A 276 4.49 -16.25 -12.33
CA ARG A 276 4.15 -17.61 -11.89
C ARG A 276 4.07 -18.60 -13.05
N ALA A 277 3.56 -18.17 -14.19
CA ALA A 277 3.49 -19.00 -15.41
C ALA A 277 4.89 -19.35 -15.95
N GLN A 278 5.89 -18.47 -15.73
CA GLN A 278 7.30 -18.72 -16.04
C GLN A 278 8.07 -19.42 -14.90
N GLY A 279 7.40 -19.80 -13.80
CA GLY A 279 8.03 -20.51 -12.68
C GLY A 279 8.75 -19.60 -11.68
N VAL A 280 8.53 -18.29 -11.73
CA VAL A 280 9.02 -17.31 -10.74
C VAL A 280 7.96 -17.10 -9.66
N PRO A 281 8.26 -17.40 -8.37
CA PRO A 281 7.31 -17.10 -7.30
C PRO A 281 7.09 -15.58 -7.21
N ALA A 282 5.82 -15.17 -7.12
CA ALA A 282 5.44 -13.77 -6.98
C ALA A 282 4.20 -13.64 -6.11
N ARG A 283 4.07 -12.52 -5.40
CA ARG A 283 2.96 -12.27 -4.45
C ARG A 283 2.57 -10.80 -4.40
N SER A 284 1.37 -10.53 -3.90
CA SER A 284 0.90 -9.17 -3.61
C SER A 284 1.40 -8.68 -2.26
N VAL A 285 1.69 -7.39 -2.16
CA VAL A 285 1.95 -6.64 -0.92
C VAL A 285 0.87 -5.59 -0.77
N TRP A 286 0.13 -5.64 0.34
CA TRP A 286 -1.03 -4.78 0.59
C TRP A 286 -0.71 -3.72 1.62
N ILE A 287 -0.94 -2.48 1.24
CA ILE A 287 -0.78 -1.28 2.06
C ILE A 287 -2.09 -0.47 2.05
N PRO A 288 -2.32 0.49 2.94
CA PRO A 288 -3.51 1.34 2.88
C PRO A 288 -3.69 1.98 1.51
N GLY A 289 -4.81 1.64 0.85
CA GLY A 289 -5.19 2.23 -0.44
C GLY A 289 -4.37 1.80 -1.65
N HIS A 290 -3.50 0.78 -1.55
CA HIS A 290 -2.70 0.35 -2.70
C HIS A 290 -2.21 -1.11 -2.57
N VAL A 291 -1.82 -1.69 -3.70
CA VAL A 291 -1.15 -2.99 -3.78
C VAL A 291 -0.04 -2.94 -4.82
N TYR A 292 1.08 -3.56 -4.49
CA TYR A 292 2.19 -3.76 -5.41
C TYR A 292 2.71 -5.20 -5.35
N PRO A 293 3.34 -5.73 -6.40
CA PRO A 293 3.89 -7.08 -6.41
C PRO A 293 5.31 -7.16 -5.87
N GLU A 294 5.65 -8.35 -5.37
CA GLU A 294 7.02 -8.82 -5.14
C GLU A 294 7.26 -10.09 -5.94
N PHE A 295 8.48 -10.26 -6.47
CA PHE A 295 8.95 -11.49 -7.11
C PHE A 295 10.18 -12.05 -6.39
N TYR A 296 10.42 -13.36 -6.54
CA TYR A 296 11.43 -14.08 -5.78
C TYR A 296 12.44 -14.76 -6.68
N LEU A 297 13.72 -14.45 -6.46
CA LEU A 297 14.84 -15.08 -7.13
C LEU A 297 15.85 -15.61 -6.13
N HIS A 298 16.72 -16.52 -6.57
CA HIS A 298 17.90 -16.95 -5.83
C HIS A 298 19.13 -16.20 -6.32
N ASP A 299 20.09 -15.96 -5.41
CA ASP A 299 21.45 -15.63 -5.79
C ASP A 299 22.26 -16.89 -6.18
N GLN A 300 23.53 -16.70 -6.51
CA GLN A 300 24.41 -17.79 -6.91
C GLN A 300 24.65 -18.81 -5.79
N ASP A 301 24.56 -18.41 -4.53
CA ASP A 301 24.69 -19.27 -3.35
C ASP A 301 23.39 -20.02 -3.03
N GLY A 302 22.32 -19.80 -3.80
CA GLY A 302 21.01 -20.40 -3.61
C GLY A 302 20.20 -19.78 -2.51
N LYS A 303 20.62 -18.63 -1.94
CA LYS A 303 19.85 -17.85 -0.99
C LYS A 303 18.76 -17.08 -1.75
N GLY A 304 17.55 -17.09 -1.21
CA GLY A 304 16.41 -16.47 -1.86
C GLY A 304 16.11 -15.06 -1.39
N HIS A 305 15.72 -14.22 -2.33
CA HIS A 305 15.42 -12.81 -2.11
C HIS A 305 14.10 -12.42 -2.73
N TRP A 306 13.32 -11.59 -2.02
CA TRP A 306 12.10 -10.96 -2.52
C TRP A 306 12.43 -9.55 -3.01
N PHE A 307 11.98 -9.22 -4.20
CA PHE A 307 12.18 -7.91 -4.83
C PHE A 307 10.83 -7.26 -5.14
N PRO A 308 10.58 -6.04 -4.64
CA PRO A 308 9.35 -5.32 -4.93
C PRO A 308 9.41 -4.61 -6.29
N CYS A 309 8.24 -4.35 -6.88
CA CYS A 309 8.13 -3.43 -8.01
C CYS A 309 6.76 -2.73 -8.03
N GLN A 310 6.67 -1.60 -8.73
CA GLN A 310 5.42 -0.86 -8.90
C GLN A 310 4.81 -1.15 -10.27
N ALA A 311 3.86 -2.09 -10.33
CA ALA A 311 3.15 -2.40 -11.58
C ALA A 311 2.29 -1.23 -12.08
N ALA A 312 1.82 -0.37 -11.16
CA ALA A 312 1.06 0.84 -11.45
C ALA A 312 1.70 2.06 -10.77
N GLY A 313 1.56 3.24 -11.36
CA GLY A 313 2.14 4.49 -10.83
C GLY A 313 3.59 4.72 -11.25
N THR A 314 4.41 5.30 -10.36
CA THR A 314 5.82 5.61 -10.63
C THR A 314 6.60 4.35 -10.99
N TYR A 315 7.50 4.47 -11.98
CA TYR A 315 8.39 3.34 -12.34
C TYR A 315 9.30 2.99 -11.16
N SER A 316 9.24 1.74 -10.71
CA SER A 316 10.13 1.21 -9.68
C SER A 316 10.23 -0.30 -9.84
N PHE A 317 11.44 -0.82 -10.02
CA PHE A 317 11.72 -2.25 -10.18
C PHE A 317 12.91 -2.66 -9.31
N GLY A 318 12.70 -3.64 -8.44
CA GLY A 318 13.67 -4.06 -7.44
C GLY A 318 13.84 -3.10 -6.26
N SER A 319 13.29 -1.91 -6.33
CA SER A 319 13.33 -0.87 -5.29
C SER A 319 11.92 -0.49 -4.84
N MET A 320 11.80 0.15 -3.67
CA MET A 320 10.50 0.61 -3.15
C MET A 320 10.69 1.77 -2.19
N ALA A 321 10.16 2.92 -2.58
CA ALA A 321 10.12 4.14 -1.75
C ALA A 321 8.75 4.34 -1.05
N GLU A 322 7.90 3.33 -1.06
CA GLU A 322 6.58 3.39 -0.44
C GLU A 322 6.68 3.37 1.09
N ILE A 323 6.16 4.41 1.73
CA ILE A 323 6.26 4.61 3.19
C ILE A 323 5.02 4.14 3.97
N ARG A 324 3.89 3.90 3.30
CA ARG A 324 2.68 3.39 3.95
C ARG A 324 2.92 2.00 4.55
N PRO A 325 2.32 1.67 5.70
CA PRO A 325 2.55 0.40 6.38
C PRO A 325 2.05 -0.80 5.57
N ILE A 326 2.84 -1.88 5.59
CA ILE A 326 2.44 -3.17 5.02
C ILE A 326 1.50 -3.86 6.02
N LEU A 327 0.29 -4.15 5.57
CA LEU A 327 -0.73 -4.87 6.33
C LEU A 327 -0.58 -6.38 6.16
N GLN A 328 -0.35 -6.83 4.92
CA GLN A 328 -0.27 -8.24 4.61
C GLN A 328 0.51 -8.49 3.32
N LYS A 329 1.14 -9.66 3.23
CA LYS A 329 1.81 -10.15 2.01
C LYS A 329 1.19 -11.47 1.58
N GLY A 330 0.89 -11.58 0.29
CA GLY A 330 0.22 -12.75 -0.29
C GLY A 330 -1.12 -12.40 -0.94
N ASP A 331 -1.77 -13.44 -1.47
CA ASP A 331 -3.00 -13.33 -2.26
C ASP A 331 -3.87 -14.60 -2.17
N ARG A 332 -3.67 -15.39 -1.10
CA ARG A 332 -4.43 -16.62 -0.81
C ARG A 332 -4.73 -16.71 0.68
N PHE A 333 -5.85 -16.16 1.09
CA PHE A 333 -6.25 -16.16 2.49
C PHE A 333 -7.60 -16.88 2.65
N LYS A 334 -7.70 -17.71 3.70
CA LYS A 334 -8.98 -18.29 4.14
C LYS A 334 -9.60 -17.38 5.19
N MET A 335 -10.80 -16.91 4.91
CA MET A 335 -11.60 -16.17 5.87
C MET A 335 -12.48 -17.12 6.68
N PRO A 336 -12.75 -16.85 7.96
CA PRO A 336 -13.71 -17.62 8.75
C PRO A 336 -15.06 -17.67 8.03
N GLY A 337 -15.70 -18.86 8.03
CA GLY A 337 -17.02 -19.05 7.42
C GLY A 337 -17.04 -19.07 5.88
N GLN A 338 -15.93 -18.77 5.17
CA GLN A 338 -15.86 -18.82 3.71
C GLN A 338 -15.22 -20.13 3.21
N LYS A 339 -15.83 -20.72 2.18
CA LYS A 339 -15.27 -21.88 1.49
C LYS A 339 -14.13 -21.48 0.57
N GLU A 340 -14.26 -20.34 -0.08
CA GLU A 340 -13.31 -19.84 -1.07
C GLU A 340 -12.20 -19.01 -0.42
N GLU A 341 -11.03 -19.04 -1.06
CA GLU A 341 -9.92 -18.17 -0.69
C GLU A 341 -10.17 -16.75 -1.21
N VAL A 342 -9.69 -15.76 -0.46
CA VAL A 342 -9.70 -14.35 -0.86
C VAL A 342 -8.27 -13.87 -1.10
N ARG A 343 -8.12 -12.90 -2.01
CA ARG A 343 -6.80 -12.31 -2.30
C ARG A 343 -6.31 -11.35 -1.22
N TYR A 344 -7.21 -10.89 -0.36
CA TYR A 344 -6.97 -9.85 0.64
C TYR A 344 -7.87 -10.05 1.86
N VAL A 345 -7.30 -10.01 3.07
CA VAL A 345 -8.05 -10.06 4.32
C VAL A 345 -8.64 -8.70 4.62
N ARG A 346 -9.96 -8.60 4.55
CA ARG A 346 -10.73 -7.38 4.83
C ARG A 346 -11.26 -7.39 6.25
N PRO A 347 -11.64 -6.22 6.79
CA PRO A 347 -12.45 -6.16 7.98
C PRO A 347 -13.75 -6.96 7.80
N THR A 348 -14.15 -7.65 8.85
CA THR A 348 -15.39 -8.43 8.89
C THR A 348 -16.16 -8.12 10.13
N VAL A 349 -17.49 -8.13 10.03
CA VAL A 349 -18.41 -8.08 11.16
C VAL A 349 -19.47 -9.14 10.96
N GLU A 350 -19.71 -9.95 11.98
CA GLU A 350 -20.79 -10.92 12.02
C GLU A 350 -21.65 -10.69 13.27
N GLY A 351 -22.92 -11.09 13.23
CA GLY A 351 -23.85 -10.95 14.36
C GLY A 351 -25.23 -11.44 14.00
N PHE A 352 -26.19 -11.19 14.88
CA PHE A 352 -27.58 -11.61 14.74
C PHE A 352 -28.52 -10.40 14.79
N GLY A 353 -29.69 -10.50 14.14
CA GLY A 353 -30.72 -9.46 14.11
C GLY A 353 -30.55 -8.51 12.94
N ALA A 354 -30.54 -7.20 13.19
CA ALA A 354 -30.42 -6.22 12.13
C ALA A 354 -28.99 -6.13 11.58
N PRO A 355 -28.82 -6.06 10.25
CA PRO A 355 -27.50 -5.82 9.65
C PRO A 355 -26.94 -4.46 10.09
N VAL A 356 -25.64 -4.45 10.38
CA VAL A 356 -24.90 -3.24 10.75
C VAL A 356 -24.17 -2.67 9.54
N SER A 357 -23.84 -1.38 9.57
CA SER A 357 -22.86 -0.78 8.67
C SER A 357 -21.50 -0.70 9.33
N ILE A 358 -20.44 -0.64 8.52
CA ILE A 358 -19.07 -0.60 9.03
C ILE A 358 -18.26 0.48 8.32
N GLN A 359 -17.42 1.18 9.09
CA GLN A 359 -16.41 2.10 8.58
C GLN A 359 -15.03 1.56 8.98
N TRP A 360 -14.19 1.33 8.01
CA TRP A 360 -12.81 0.93 8.25
C TRP A 360 -11.94 2.14 8.55
N ILE A 361 -11.37 2.19 9.75
CA ILE A 361 -10.41 3.21 10.18
C ILE A 361 -9.04 2.78 9.70
N ARG A 362 -8.40 3.59 8.87
CA ARG A 362 -7.02 3.44 8.35
C ARG A 362 -6.55 4.80 7.92
N ARG A 363 -5.96 5.50 8.86
CA ARG A 363 -5.49 6.85 8.63
C ARG A 363 -4.12 7.07 9.23
N GLU A 364 -3.32 7.84 8.54
CA GLU A 364 -2.09 8.37 9.09
C GLU A 364 -2.41 9.50 10.07
N ILE A 365 -1.70 9.51 11.21
CA ILE A 365 -1.81 10.55 12.21
C ILE A 365 -0.76 11.61 11.91
N THR A 366 -1.20 12.74 11.42
CA THR A 366 -0.39 13.93 11.19
C THR A 366 -0.60 14.93 12.32
N ASP A 367 0.26 15.95 12.45
CA ASP A 367 0.11 17.00 13.47
C ASP A 367 -1.25 17.75 13.36
N GLN A 368 -1.85 17.78 12.17
CA GLN A 368 -3.20 18.33 11.97
C GLN A 368 -4.33 17.47 12.55
N THR A 369 -4.08 16.18 12.76
CA THR A 369 -5.08 15.23 13.31
C THR A 369 -4.94 15.00 14.81
N LYS A 370 -3.91 15.58 15.44
CA LYS A 370 -3.68 15.54 16.89
C LYS A 370 -4.46 16.63 17.69
N ARG A 371 -5.28 17.45 16.99
CA ARG A 371 -6.12 18.50 17.60
C ARG A 371 -7.54 18.03 17.79
#